data_01e0b170eb95f185e4987a6376b4f2af
#
_entry.id   01e0b170eb95f185e4987a6376b4f2af
#
_cell.length_a   1.000
_cell.length_b   1.000
_cell.length_c   1.000
_cell.angle_alpha   90.00
_cell.angle_beta   90.00
_cell.angle_gamma   90.00
#
_symmetry.space_group_name_H-M   'P 1'
#
loop_
_entity.id
_entity.type
_entity.pdbx_description
1 polymer ?
#
loop_
_entity_poly.entity_id
_entity_poly.type
_entity_poly.pdbx_seq_one_letter_code
_entity_poly.pdbx_strand_id
1 'polypeptide(L)'
;MKYLGEYLDIHCGGIDNAFPHHTNEIAQSEAYIGHDWCNYWFHVHHLNTEGGKMSKSKGEFLTVSLLEEEGYNPLIYRFFCLQSHYRKSLAFSFENLDNAKVAYTKIIQRIVPLLSANDTVDENAFAEIRKSFDEALANDLNTSLAITALLDVFKADTTNATKLSL
;
A
#
# COMPACT_ATOMS: atom_id res chain seq x y z
N MET A 1 15.63 0.94 -21.94
CA MET A 1 16.98 0.49 -22.30
C MET A 1 18.03 1.60 -22.17
N LYS A 2 17.89 2.78 -22.80
CA LYS A 2 18.93 3.83 -22.74
C LYS A 2 19.39 4.22 -21.32
N TYR A 3 18.52 4.21 -20.34
CA TYR A 3 18.81 4.67 -18.98
C TYR A 3 18.79 3.57 -17.93
N LEU A 4 18.01 2.51 -18.14
CA LEU A 4 17.80 1.43 -17.16
C LEU A 4 18.45 0.10 -17.58
N GLY A 5 19.04 0.04 -18.78
CA GLY A 5 19.61 -1.19 -19.31
C GLY A 5 18.60 -2.10 -19.98
N GLU A 6 19.00 -3.34 -20.26
CA GLU A 6 18.24 -4.31 -21.05
C GLU A 6 17.42 -5.26 -20.17
N TYR A 7 17.59 -5.20 -18.85
CA TYR A 7 16.81 -5.96 -17.88
C TYR A 7 16.12 -5.02 -16.91
N LEU A 8 14.83 -5.25 -16.72
CA LEU A 8 14.01 -4.53 -15.75
C LEU A 8 13.45 -5.54 -14.75
N ASP A 9 13.67 -5.29 -13.45
CA ASP A 9 13.18 -6.19 -12.41
C ASP A 9 11.66 -6.14 -12.29
N ILE A 10 11.10 -4.93 -12.20
CA ILE A 10 9.67 -4.71 -12.02
C ILE A 10 9.20 -3.59 -12.93
N HIS A 11 8.14 -3.82 -13.69
CA HIS A 11 7.42 -2.80 -14.46
C HIS A 11 5.99 -2.63 -13.94
N CYS A 12 5.62 -1.39 -13.63
CA CYS A 12 4.36 -1.08 -12.97
C CYS A 12 3.43 -0.28 -13.87
N GLY A 13 2.12 -0.46 -13.71
CA GLY A 13 1.11 0.34 -14.39
C GLY A 13 -0.29 0.15 -13.80
N GLY A 14 -1.26 0.85 -14.37
CA GLY A 14 -2.67 0.57 -14.11
C GLY A 14 -3.09 -0.73 -14.79
N ILE A 15 -4.18 -1.32 -14.33
CA ILE A 15 -4.72 -2.55 -14.93
C ILE A 15 -5.05 -2.38 -16.42
N ASP A 16 -5.38 -1.18 -16.85
CA ASP A 16 -5.64 -0.84 -18.25
C ASP A 16 -4.37 -0.85 -19.12
N ASN A 17 -3.18 -0.79 -18.54
CA ASN A 17 -1.93 -0.91 -19.27
C ASN A 17 -1.56 -2.37 -19.59
N ALA A 18 -2.14 -3.36 -18.93
CA ALA A 18 -1.83 -4.76 -19.19
C ALA A 18 -2.03 -5.12 -20.67
N PHE A 19 -3.10 -4.58 -21.27
CA PHE A 19 -3.39 -4.71 -22.70
C PHE A 19 -4.03 -3.42 -23.23
N PRO A 20 -3.58 -2.90 -24.41
CA PRO A 20 -2.49 -3.40 -25.25
C PRO A 20 -1.10 -2.80 -24.93
N HIS A 21 -0.98 -1.86 -23.97
CA HIS A 21 0.23 -1.05 -23.77
C HIS A 21 1.44 -1.90 -23.40
N HIS A 22 1.40 -2.61 -22.27
CA HIS A 22 2.53 -3.45 -21.80
C HIS A 22 2.80 -4.62 -22.75
N THR A 23 1.78 -5.22 -23.37
CA THR A 23 2.01 -6.27 -24.39
C THR A 23 2.77 -5.73 -25.60
N ASN A 24 2.53 -4.48 -25.99
CA ASN A 24 3.29 -3.83 -27.07
C ASN A 24 4.73 -3.51 -26.62
N GLU A 25 4.93 -3.07 -25.37
CA GLU A 25 6.27 -2.83 -24.81
C GLU A 25 7.09 -4.13 -24.76
N ILE A 26 6.50 -5.25 -24.36
CA ILE A 26 7.14 -6.58 -24.40
C ILE A 26 7.56 -6.88 -25.84
N ALA A 27 6.63 -6.84 -26.78
CA ALA A 27 6.91 -7.17 -28.18
C ALA A 27 8.02 -6.31 -28.78
N GLN A 28 8.03 -5.01 -28.52
CA GLN A 28 9.04 -4.08 -29.04
C GLN A 28 10.40 -4.27 -28.36
N SER A 29 10.41 -4.42 -27.04
CA SER A 29 11.64 -4.54 -26.26
C SER A 29 12.34 -5.87 -26.53
N GLU A 30 11.63 -6.97 -26.45
CA GLU A 30 12.18 -8.32 -26.62
C GLU A 30 12.60 -8.59 -28.06
N ALA A 31 11.86 -8.06 -29.06
CA ALA A 31 12.29 -8.12 -30.46
C ALA A 31 13.61 -7.37 -30.69
N TYR A 32 13.88 -6.30 -29.95
CA TYR A 32 15.11 -5.52 -30.08
C TYR A 32 16.30 -6.16 -29.36
N ILE A 33 16.10 -6.65 -28.14
CA ILE A 33 17.18 -7.19 -27.30
C ILE A 33 17.41 -8.69 -27.49
N GLY A 34 16.40 -9.44 -27.96
CA GLY A 34 16.49 -10.88 -28.22
C GLY A 34 16.33 -11.79 -27.00
N HIS A 35 15.83 -11.25 -25.88
CA HIS A 35 15.56 -11.99 -24.63
C HIS A 35 14.42 -11.35 -23.85
N ASP A 36 13.94 -12.02 -22.78
CA ASP A 36 12.90 -11.53 -21.91
C ASP A 36 13.36 -10.22 -21.23
N TRP A 37 12.54 -9.17 -21.31
CA TRP A 37 12.89 -7.83 -20.86
C TRP A 37 12.63 -7.61 -19.37
N CYS A 38 11.46 -8.06 -18.85
CA CYS A 38 11.01 -7.75 -17.50
C CYS A 38 10.46 -8.99 -16.80
N ASN A 39 10.93 -9.25 -15.58
CA ASN A 39 10.54 -10.43 -14.81
C ASN A 39 9.18 -10.29 -14.13
N TYR A 40 8.84 -9.10 -13.63
CA TYR A 40 7.63 -8.88 -12.84
C TYR A 40 6.83 -7.69 -13.37
N TRP A 41 5.55 -7.96 -13.66
CA TRP A 41 4.58 -6.96 -14.12
C TRP A 41 3.58 -6.70 -13.02
N PHE A 42 3.53 -5.47 -12.52
CA PHE A 42 2.70 -5.09 -11.38
C PHE A 42 1.59 -4.14 -11.84
N HIS A 43 0.33 -4.62 -11.79
CA HIS A 43 -0.84 -3.86 -12.24
C HIS A 43 -1.74 -3.51 -11.07
N VAL A 44 -2.01 -2.21 -10.88
CA VAL A 44 -2.85 -1.67 -9.83
C VAL A 44 -4.22 -1.29 -10.38
N HIS A 45 -5.28 -1.64 -9.67
CA HIS A 45 -6.62 -1.20 -10.04
C HIS A 45 -6.81 0.31 -9.80
N HIS A 46 -7.78 0.88 -10.53
CA HIS A 46 -8.04 2.31 -10.46
C HIS A 46 -8.60 2.75 -9.11
N LEU A 47 -8.22 3.97 -8.72
CA LEU A 47 -8.93 4.77 -7.74
C LEU A 47 -10.12 5.43 -8.46
N ASN A 48 -11.33 5.11 -8.03
CA ASN A 48 -12.57 5.67 -8.56
C ASN A 48 -13.16 6.70 -7.59
N THR A 49 -13.86 7.68 -8.12
CA THR A 49 -14.73 8.57 -7.35
C THR A 49 -16.19 8.20 -7.60
N GLU A 50 -17.14 8.80 -6.88
CA GLU A 50 -18.58 8.60 -7.11
C GLU A 50 -18.99 8.91 -8.56
N GLY A 51 -18.26 9.79 -9.25
CA GLY A 51 -18.43 10.09 -10.67
C GLY A 51 -17.75 9.10 -11.64
N GLY A 52 -17.16 8.01 -11.15
CA GLY A 52 -16.41 7.02 -11.92
C GLY A 52 -14.91 7.26 -11.92
N LYS A 53 -14.20 6.86 -12.98
CA LYS A 53 -12.74 7.04 -13.11
C LYS A 53 -12.38 8.54 -13.06
N MET A 54 -11.52 8.90 -12.13
CA MET A 54 -10.97 10.25 -12.01
C MET A 54 -10.15 10.58 -13.27
N SER A 55 -10.48 11.68 -13.96
CA SER A 55 -9.74 12.08 -15.14
C SER A 55 -9.50 13.60 -15.19
N LYS A 56 -8.32 14.00 -15.68
CA LYS A 56 -7.95 15.41 -15.86
C LYS A 56 -8.94 16.19 -16.73
N SER A 57 -9.59 15.52 -17.69
CA SER A 57 -10.51 16.17 -18.65
C SER A 57 -11.84 16.59 -18.04
N LYS A 58 -12.22 16.10 -16.85
CA LYS A 58 -13.45 16.46 -16.15
C LYS A 58 -13.31 17.60 -15.14
N GLY A 59 -12.09 18.14 -14.94
CA GLY A 59 -11.84 19.26 -14.02
C GLY A 59 -11.80 18.88 -12.52
N GLU A 60 -12.18 17.68 -12.16
CA GLU A 60 -12.16 17.16 -10.78
C GLU A 60 -10.88 16.37 -10.54
N PHE A 61 -9.75 17.05 -10.51
CA PHE A 61 -8.47 16.39 -10.26
C PHE A 61 -8.09 16.55 -8.79
N LEU A 62 -8.36 15.51 -8.00
CA LEU A 62 -7.90 15.44 -6.61
C LEU A 62 -6.40 15.17 -6.60
N THR A 63 -5.66 16.10 -6.03
CA THR A 63 -4.21 15.96 -5.77
C THR A 63 -3.98 15.75 -4.28
N VAL A 64 -2.81 15.23 -3.91
CA VAL A 64 -2.41 15.16 -2.49
C VAL A 64 -2.34 16.57 -1.89
N SER A 65 -1.89 17.57 -2.66
CA SER A 65 -1.85 18.98 -2.20
C SER A 65 -3.23 19.51 -1.84
N LEU A 66 -4.26 19.18 -2.63
CA LEU A 66 -5.64 19.55 -2.28
C LEU A 66 -6.08 18.93 -0.97
N LEU A 67 -5.70 17.67 -0.70
CA LEU A 67 -6.02 17.02 0.58
C LEU A 67 -5.31 17.71 1.76
N GLU A 68 -4.09 18.21 1.56
CA GLU A 68 -3.37 19.00 2.56
C GLU A 68 -4.06 20.36 2.81
N GLU A 69 -4.52 21.04 1.76
CA GLU A 69 -5.32 22.27 1.86
C GLU A 69 -6.64 22.06 2.62
N GLU A 70 -7.27 20.88 2.45
CA GLU A 70 -8.46 20.45 3.19
C GLU A 70 -8.12 19.93 4.62
N GLY A 71 -6.87 19.99 5.04
CA GLY A 71 -6.42 19.68 6.41
C GLY A 71 -6.18 18.18 6.66
N TYR A 72 -5.97 17.38 5.62
CA TYR A 72 -5.58 15.98 5.76
C TYR A 72 -4.06 15.82 5.73
N ASN A 73 -3.52 15.04 6.66
CA ASN A 73 -2.14 14.58 6.56
C ASN A 73 -2.02 13.58 5.41
N PRO A 74 -1.05 13.69 4.49
CA PRO A 74 -0.84 12.76 3.38
C PRO A 74 -0.73 11.29 3.80
N LEU A 75 -0.25 11.00 5.02
CA LEU A 75 -0.18 9.65 5.57
C LEU A 75 -1.56 9.02 5.77
N ILE A 76 -2.61 9.81 5.99
CA ILE A 76 -3.99 9.33 6.08
C ILE A 76 -4.43 8.79 4.71
N TYR A 77 -4.14 9.52 3.63
CA TYR A 77 -4.42 9.05 2.27
C TYR A 77 -3.63 7.78 1.93
N ARG A 78 -2.35 7.73 2.29
CA ARG A 78 -1.55 6.52 2.13
C ARG A 78 -2.15 5.33 2.89
N PHE A 79 -2.56 5.55 4.13
CA PHE A 79 -3.19 4.52 4.94
C PHE A 79 -4.53 4.07 4.34
N PHE A 80 -5.37 5.00 3.86
CA PHE A 80 -6.59 4.70 3.13
C PHE A 80 -6.33 3.77 1.94
N CYS A 81 -5.31 4.06 1.11
CA CYS A 81 -4.95 3.21 -0.01
C CYS A 81 -4.50 1.80 0.42
N LEU A 82 -3.75 1.69 1.53
CA LEU A 82 -3.24 0.41 2.03
C LEU A 82 -4.34 -0.48 2.66
N GLN A 83 -5.49 0.07 3.01
CA GLN A 83 -6.63 -0.69 3.54
C GLN A 83 -7.31 -1.57 2.48
N SER A 84 -7.01 -1.37 1.20
CA SER A 84 -7.51 -2.19 0.10
C SER A 84 -6.37 -2.92 -0.61
N HIS A 85 -6.64 -4.14 -1.05
CA HIS A 85 -5.68 -4.86 -1.89
C HIS A 85 -5.55 -4.17 -3.26
N TYR A 86 -4.32 -4.02 -3.77
CA TYR A 86 -4.04 -3.30 -5.02
C TYR A 86 -4.76 -3.86 -6.27
N ARG A 87 -5.15 -5.14 -6.23
CA ARG A 87 -5.95 -5.79 -7.29
C ARG A 87 -7.44 -5.47 -7.21
N LYS A 88 -7.88 -4.71 -6.22
CA LYS A 88 -9.28 -4.29 -6.08
C LYS A 88 -9.43 -2.81 -6.41
N SER A 89 -10.52 -2.49 -7.09
CA SER A 89 -10.91 -1.10 -7.28
C SER A 89 -11.15 -0.43 -5.94
N LEU A 90 -10.61 0.77 -5.75
CA LEU A 90 -10.76 1.57 -4.53
C LEU A 90 -11.66 2.77 -4.83
N ALA A 91 -12.72 2.92 -4.06
CA ALA A 91 -13.61 4.08 -4.16
C ALA A 91 -13.18 5.17 -3.19
N PHE A 92 -12.79 6.33 -3.73
CA PHE A 92 -12.48 7.51 -2.96
C PHE A 92 -13.75 8.32 -2.69
N SER A 93 -13.94 8.67 -1.42
CA SER A 93 -14.81 9.76 -0.97
C SER A 93 -14.17 10.41 0.26
N PHE A 94 -14.54 11.65 0.57
CA PHE A 94 -14.08 12.29 1.80
C PHE A 94 -14.57 11.53 3.05
N GLU A 95 -15.77 10.94 3.01
CA GLU A 95 -16.27 10.08 4.07
C GLU A 95 -15.35 8.86 4.32
N ASN A 96 -14.93 8.19 3.26
CA ASN A 96 -13.99 7.06 3.36
C ASN A 96 -12.62 7.51 3.88
N LEU A 97 -12.17 8.70 3.48
CA LEU A 97 -10.92 9.29 3.97
C LEU A 97 -11.02 9.67 5.46
N ASP A 98 -12.17 10.20 5.91
CA ASP A 98 -12.43 10.48 7.33
C ASP A 98 -12.44 9.20 8.18
N ASN A 99 -13.03 8.11 7.68
CA ASN A 99 -12.98 6.81 8.32
C ASN A 99 -11.52 6.32 8.48
N ALA A 100 -10.70 6.48 7.44
CA ALA A 100 -9.27 6.17 7.49
C ALA A 100 -8.52 7.07 8.49
N LYS A 101 -8.85 8.37 8.56
CA LYS A 101 -8.29 9.32 9.54
C LYS A 101 -8.57 8.89 10.97
N VAL A 102 -9.82 8.48 11.27
CA VAL A 102 -10.20 7.98 12.59
C VAL A 102 -9.42 6.71 12.93
N ALA A 103 -9.31 5.77 11.99
CA ALA A 103 -8.58 4.51 12.20
C ALA A 103 -7.08 4.76 12.41
N TYR A 104 -6.45 5.60 11.58
CA TYR A 104 -5.05 6.00 11.71
C TYR A 104 -4.76 6.69 13.05
N THR A 105 -5.62 7.63 13.45
CA THR A 105 -5.49 8.32 14.74
C THR A 105 -5.56 7.35 15.91
N LYS A 106 -6.45 6.35 15.87
CA LYS A 106 -6.52 5.30 16.90
C LYS A 106 -5.25 4.46 16.99
N ILE A 107 -4.59 4.19 15.86
CA ILE A 107 -3.29 3.49 15.85
C ILE A 107 -2.25 4.34 16.59
N ILE A 108 -2.12 5.62 16.24
CA ILE A 108 -1.17 6.52 16.90
C ILE A 108 -1.44 6.63 18.41
N GLN A 109 -2.72 6.77 18.80
CA GLN A 109 -3.10 6.81 20.22
C GLN A 109 -2.74 5.53 20.99
N ARG A 110 -2.67 4.38 20.33
CA ARG A 110 -2.23 3.11 20.94
C ARG A 110 -0.72 2.98 21.00
N ILE A 111 0.01 3.57 20.06
CA ILE A 111 1.48 3.55 20.03
C ILE A 111 2.05 4.48 21.10
N VAL A 112 1.52 5.70 21.23
CA VAL A 112 2.07 6.73 22.13
C VAL A 112 2.34 6.25 23.55
N PRO A 113 1.44 5.51 24.23
CA PRO A 113 1.71 4.97 25.57
C PRO A 113 2.85 3.94 25.60
N LEU A 114 3.11 3.24 24.48
CA LEU A 114 4.17 2.24 24.41
C LEU A 114 5.57 2.88 24.38
N LEU A 115 5.69 4.15 23.99
CA LEU A 115 6.98 4.86 23.92
C LEU A 115 7.68 4.97 25.29
N SER A 116 6.96 4.80 26.38
CA SER A 116 7.50 4.79 27.75
C SER A 116 7.75 3.38 28.29
N ALA A 117 7.70 2.33 27.45
CA ALA A 117 7.95 0.97 27.86
C ALA A 117 9.39 0.79 28.37
N ASN A 118 9.51 0.15 29.56
CA ASN A 118 10.80 -0.16 30.18
C ASN A 118 10.97 -1.69 30.39
N ASP A 119 10.04 -2.48 29.89
CA ASP A 119 10.08 -3.94 29.89
C ASP A 119 10.98 -4.45 28.74
N THR A 120 11.30 -5.74 28.76
CA THR A 120 12.15 -6.38 27.75
C THR A 120 11.31 -6.95 26.63
N VAL A 121 11.90 -7.02 25.42
CA VAL A 121 11.30 -7.69 24.28
C VAL A 121 11.21 -9.19 24.52
N ASP A 122 10.04 -9.77 24.30
CA ASP A 122 9.83 -11.22 24.20
C ASP A 122 10.08 -11.64 22.75
N GLU A 123 11.25 -12.20 22.49
CA GLU A 123 11.68 -12.59 21.14
C GLU A 123 10.78 -13.66 20.51
N ASN A 124 10.19 -14.56 21.31
CA ASN A 124 9.30 -15.58 20.81
C ASN A 124 7.96 -14.97 20.36
N ALA A 125 7.37 -14.12 21.18
CA ALA A 125 6.14 -13.39 20.83
C ALA A 125 6.38 -12.45 19.63
N PHE A 126 7.53 -11.77 19.58
CA PHE A 126 7.91 -10.94 18.43
C PHE A 126 7.94 -11.75 17.14
N ALA A 127 8.65 -12.88 17.12
CA ALA A 127 8.79 -13.73 15.95
C ALA A 127 7.43 -14.29 15.47
N GLU A 128 6.58 -14.72 16.40
CA GLU A 128 5.25 -15.26 16.09
C GLU A 128 4.32 -14.20 15.50
N ILE A 129 4.25 -13.03 16.14
CA ILE A 129 3.37 -11.94 15.68
C ILE A 129 3.87 -11.39 14.34
N ARG A 130 5.18 -11.17 14.19
CA ARG A 130 5.82 -10.68 12.96
C ARG A 130 5.54 -11.61 11.78
N LYS A 131 5.52 -12.93 12.02
CA LYS A 131 5.24 -13.93 11.00
C LYS A 131 3.90 -13.70 10.31
N SER A 132 2.84 -13.39 11.05
CA SER A 132 1.51 -13.12 10.48
C SER A 132 1.51 -11.92 9.54
N PHE A 133 2.27 -10.87 9.87
CA PHE A 133 2.44 -9.70 9.03
C PHE A 133 3.21 -10.02 7.75
N ASP A 134 4.33 -10.74 7.88
CA ASP A 134 5.18 -11.12 6.75
C ASP A 134 4.45 -12.08 5.81
N GLU A 135 3.66 -13.03 6.32
CA GLU A 135 2.82 -13.93 5.53
C GLU A 135 1.74 -13.17 4.74
N ALA A 136 1.14 -12.14 5.34
CA ALA A 136 0.18 -11.29 4.65
C ALA A 136 0.83 -10.55 3.47
N LEU A 137 2.04 -10.01 3.64
CA LEU A 137 2.78 -9.35 2.56
C LEU A 137 3.30 -10.35 1.51
N ALA A 138 3.73 -11.54 1.93
CA ALA A 138 4.15 -12.61 1.02
C ALA A 138 2.99 -13.14 0.17
N ASN A 139 1.75 -12.98 0.64
CA ASN A 139 0.54 -13.34 -0.11
C ASN A 139 0.10 -12.18 -1.01
N ASP A 140 0.84 -11.99 -2.09
CA ASP A 140 0.54 -11.00 -3.15
C ASP A 140 0.37 -9.56 -2.61
N LEU A 141 1.24 -9.15 -1.68
CA LEU A 141 1.21 -7.82 -1.04
C LEU A 141 -0.16 -7.45 -0.44
N ASN A 142 -0.78 -8.40 0.28
CA ASN A 142 -2.08 -8.19 0.90
C ASN A 142 -1.99 -7.22 2.08
N THR A 143 -1.89 -5.92 1.76
CA THR A 143 -1.74 -4.84 2.75
C THR A 143 -2.93 -4.73 3.69
N SER A 144 -4.15 -5.06 3.24
CA SER A 144 -5.32 -5.03 4.11
C SER A 144 -5.25 -6.09 5.22
N LEU A 145 -4.71 -7.27 4.90
CA LEU A 145 -4.46 -8.33 5.90
C LEU A 145 -3.26 -7.97 6.79
N ALA A 146 -2.21 -7.37 6.23
CA ALA A 146 -1.07 -6.89 6.99
C ALA A 146 -1.47 -5.80 8.02
N ILE A 147 -2.38 -4.89 7.67
CA ILE A 147 -2.95 -3.91 8.62
C ILE A 147 -3.75 -4.62 9.71
N THR A 148 -4.47 -5.70 9.40
CA THR A 148 -5.17 -6.48 10.42
C THR A 148 -4.18 -7.11 11.39
N ALA A 149 -3.10 -7.72 10.90
CA ALA A 149 -2.03 -8.26 11.74
C ALA A 149 -1.39 -7.16 12.62
N LEU A 150 -1.14 -5.96 12.06
CA LEU A 150 -0.67 -4.81 12.83
C LEU A 150 -1.63 -4.41 13.96
N LEU A 151 -2.94 -4.40 13.70
CA LEU A 151 -3.93 -4.06 14.72
C LEU A 151 -4.03 -5.12 15.83
N ASP A 152 -3.74 -6.38 15.52
CA ASP A 152 -3.75 -7.48 16.48
C ASP A 152 -2.54 -7.44 17.41
N VAL A 153 -1.43 -6.79 17.05
CA VAL A 153 -0.29 -6.49 17.94
C VAL A 153 -0.76 -5.84 19.24
N PHE A 154 -1.69 -4.87 19.14
CA PHE A 154 -2.19 -4.17 20.34
C PHE A 154 -3.06 -5.04 21.27
N LYS A 155 -3.55 -6.17 20.79
CA LYS A 155 -4.36 -7.13 21.57
C LYS A 155 -3.53 -8.30 22.09
N ALA A 156 -2.31 -8.47 21.57
CA ALA A 156 -1.46 -9.59 21.93
C ALA A 156 -1.10 -9.56 23.42
N ASP A 157 -1.08 -10.73 24.04
CA ASP A 157 -0.64 -10.91 25.43
C ASP A 157 0.89 -10.99 25.47
N THR A 158 1.53 -9.83 25.42
CA THR A 158 2.99 -9.69 25.43
C THR A 158 3.40 -8.32 26.00
N THR A 159 4.69 -8.12 26.20
CA THR A 159 5.26 -6.89 26.77
C THR A 159 5.04 -5.67 25.87
N ASN A 160 5.04 -4.48 26.47
CA ASN A 160 4.92 -3.23 25.72
C ASN A 160 6.13 -2.99 24.83
N ALA A 161 7.33 -3.39 25.26
CA ALA A 161 8.55 -3.31 24.44
C ALA A 161 8.42 -4.18 23.18
N THR A 162 7.85 -5.39 23.28
CA THR A 162 7.57 -6.25 22.13
C THR A 162 6.60 -5.59 21.16
N LYS A 163 5.49 -5.04 21.67
CA LYS A 163 4.50 -4.33 20.85
C LYS A 163 5.08 -3.10 20.12
N LEU A 164 6.00 -2.39 20.76
CA LEU A 164 6.66 -1.22 20.19
C LEU A 164 7.69 -1.60 19.12
N SER A 165 8.31 -2.78 19.25
CA SER A 165 9.34 -3.29 18.33
C SER A 165 8.76 -3.87 17.02
N LEU A 166 7.46 -4.20 17.02
CA LEU A 166 6.70 -4.71 15.89
C LEU A 166 6.17 -3.59 14.98
#